data_9bc138d35da3e9eebdc7aede4e1c17ab
#
_entry.id   9bc138d35da3e9eebdc7aede4e1c17ab
#
_cell.length_a   1.000
_cell.length_b   1.000
_cell.length_c   1.000
_cell.angle_alpha   90.00
_cell.angle_beta   90.00
_cell.angle_gamma   90.00
#
_symmetry.space_group_name_H-M   'P 1'
#
loop_
_entity.id
_entity.type
_entity.pdbx_description
1 polymer ?
#
loop_
_entity_poly.entity_id
_entity_poly.type
_entity_poly.pdbx_seq_one_letter_code
_entity_poly.pdbx_strand_id
1 'polypeptide(L)'
;MLNRVAQSWRGASAHIRSLASKKFPTSAESRPAVSADIGSVTAPRLAIAHDYLTQRGGAERVVLALHRAFPEAPIYTTLYTPEGTFPEFENATIITSPLNRVGLLRRYHRLALPLLPLTASCLKVPAHVAVVSTTGWAHGFKFTGEKLVYCHSPARWLYLRDQYLGDEKKNSVIGVGLRVIDPLLRFWDQRAAARSEHYVANSTAIQERISRVYGKDVPIIFPPYSGGATRVEEPVAGLQEFTAAGDYFLLVSRLMSYKNVDEAIKACNRAGKKLLIIGHGPEKDKLLKLSGPNVRIISGISDEQLCSAYRHCLALLAVSHEDFGITPLEAGASGKPVIAYRAGGYLDTIREGLNGMFIEQPTSEQIEAAIRKFNPEEWDKQAIKNYIARFSEERFIDEIRQAVDELTASSSSGA
;
A
#
# COMPACT_ATOMS: atom_id res chain seq x y z
N MET A 1 -20.59 12.16 34.63
CA MET A 1 -19.73 12.00 33.44
C MET A 1 -18.57 11.02 33.67
N LEU A 2 -17.92 11.04 34.82
CA LEU A 2 -16.79 10.14 35.18
C LEU A 2 -17.14 8.65 35.21
N ASN A 3 -18.35 8.23 35.56
CA ASN A 3 -18.76 6.82 35.62
C ASN A 3 -18.97 6.15 34.24
N ARG A 4 -19.26 6.88 33.19
CA ARG A 4 -19.35 6.33 31.82
C ARG A 4 -17.98 6.06 31.21
N VAL A 5 -16.97 6.84 31.57
CA VAL A 5 -15.60 6.66 31.13
C VAL A 5 -15.00 5.42 31.78
N ALA A 6 -15.26 5.19 33.07
CA ALA A 6 -14.79 3.99 33.79
C ALA A 6 -15.43 2.69 33.26
N GLN A 7 -16.69 2.70 32.79
CA GLN A 7 -17.32 1.52 32.18
C GLN A 7 -16.76 1.22 30.79
N SER A 8 -16.42 2.22 30.00
CA SER A 8 -15.75 2.05 28.70
C SER A 8 -14.37 1.40 28.83
N TRP A 9 -13.61 1.74 29.88
CA TRP A 9 -12.30 1.14 30.17
C TRP A 9 -12.40 -0.31 30.67
N ARG A 10 -13.46 -0.66 31.41
CA ARG A 10 -13.69 -2.04 31.86
C ARG A 10 -14.07 -2.97 30.69
N GLY A 11 -14.85 -2.50 29.73
CA GLY A 11 -15.18 -3.24 28.49
C GLY A 11 -13.95 -3.49 27.61
N ALA A 12 -13.10 -2.49 27.43
CA ALA A 12 -11.85 -2.64 26.69
C ALA A 12 -10.86 -3.60 27.36
N SER A 13 -10.76 -3.56 28.71
CA SER A 13 -9.90 -4.49 29.47
C SER A 13 -10.40 -5.93 29.44
N ALA A 14 -11.71 -6.18 29.39
CA ALA A 14 -12.27 -7.52 29.27
C ALA A 14 -12.03 -8.12 27.89
N HIS A 15 -12.15 -7.31 26.85
CA HIS A 15 -11.85 -7.73 25.46
C HIS A 15 -10.36 -8.05 25.27
N ILE A 16 -9.47 -7.26 25.86
CA ILE A 16 -8.02 -7.49 25.85
C ILE A 16 -7.66 -8.78 26.60
N ARG A 17 -8.32 -9.10 27.74
CA ARG A 17 -8.08 -10.36 28.47
C ARG A 17 -8.61 -11.59 27.75
N SER A 18 -9.73 -11.50 27.05
CA SER A 18 -10.28 -12.60 26.23
C SER A 18 -9.40 -12.96 25.04
N LEU A 19 -8.67 -11.98 24.49
CA LEU A 19 -7.73 -12.20 23.38
C LEU A 19 -6.37 -12.75 23.86
N ALA A 20 -6.01 -12.55 25.13
CA ALA A 20 -4.76 -13.04 25.71
C ALA A 20 -4.78 -14.54 26.08
N SER A 21 -5.96 -15.19 26.11
CA SER A 21 -6.11 -16.60 26.55
C SER A 21 -6.03 -17.63 25.42
N LYS A 22 -5.88 -17.25 24.15
CA LYS A 22 -5.67 -18.19 23.07
C LYS A 22 -4.18 -18.54 22.94
N LYS A 23 -3.79 -19.68 23.54
CA LYS A 23 -2.47 -20.31 23.33
C LYS A 23 -2.37 -20.79 21.89
N PHE A 24 -1.41 -20.25 21.15
CA PHE A 24 -0.96 -20.82 19.87
C PHE A 24 0.23 -21.75 20.14
N PRO A 25 0.40 -22.84 19.35
CA PRO A 25 1.49 -23.76 19.53
C PRO A 25 2.84 -23.10 19.24
N THR A 26 3.75 -23.21 20.17
CA THR A 26 5.17 -22.86 20.04
C THR A 26 5.90 -24.00 19.36
N SER A 27 6.24 -23.84 18.08
CA SER A 27 7.29 -24.64 17.45
C SER A 27 7.80 -23.91 16.20
N ALA A 28 8.86 -23.18 16.35
CA ALA A 28 9.99 -23.02 15.44
C ALA A 28 10.97 -22.04 16.12
N GLU A 29 12.16 -22.48 16.36
CA GLU A 29 13.27 -21.65 16.85
C GLU A 29 13.53 -20.55 15.80
N SER A 30 13.06 -19.34 16.06
CA SER A 30 13.40 -18.17 15.30
C SER A 30 14.87 -17.81 15.58
N ARG A 31 15.73 -17.90 14.57
CA ARG A 31 17.07 -17.29 14.63
C ARG A 31 16.90 -15.82 15.06
N PRO A 32 17.67 -15.34 16.06
CA PRO A 32 17.54 -13.96 16.52
C PRO A 32 17.92 -13.02 15.36
N ALA A 33 17.08 -11.99 15.13
CA ALA A 33 17.47 -10.83 14.33
C ALA A 33 18.80 -10.32 14.90
N VAL A 34 19.84 -10.30 14.08
CA VAL A 34 21.19 -9.92 14.49
C VAL A 34 21.13 -8.46 14.92
N SER A 35 21.17 -8.22 16.23
CA SER A 35 21.55 -6.93 16.75
C SER A 35 23.06 -6.83 16.53
N ALA A 36 23.46 -6.30 15.37
CA ALA A 36 24.86 -6.10 15.06
C ALA A 36 25.43 -5.06 16.04
N ASP A 37 26.30 -5.52 16.89
CA ASP A 37 27.27 -4.70 17.61
C ASP A 37 28.15 -4.06 16.54
N ILE A 38 28.11 -2.72 16.43
CA ILE A 38 28.78 -1.94 15.36
C ILE A 38 30.26 -1.80 15.75
N GLY A 39 31.02 -2.88 15.64
CA GLY A 39 32.46 -2.84 15.59
C GLY A 39 32.91 -2.67 14.13
N SER A 40 33.54 -1.55 13.79
CA SER A 40 34.33 -1.20 12.57
C SER A 40 33.98 -1.88 11.24
N VAL A 41 32.69 -1.98 10.90
CA VAL A 41 32.27 -2.34 9.54
C VAL A 41 32.29 -1.06 8.71
N THR A 42 33.06 -1.07 7.60
CA THR A 42 33.00 0.01 6.60
C THR A 42 31.55 0.24 6.20
N ALA A 43 31.12 1.52 6.19
CA ALA A 43 29.76 1.89 5.85
C ALA A 43 29.36 1.27 4.49
N PRO A 44 28.17 0.64 4.35
CA PRO A 44 27.78 0.05 3.09
C PRO A 44 27.68 1.13 2.01
N ARG A 45 28.03 0.77 0.77
CA ARG A 45 27.98 1.70 -0.36
C ARG A 45 26.54 2.20 -0.57
N LEU A 46 25.54 1.29 -0.45
CA LEU A 46 24.13 1.60 -0.59
C LEU A 46 23.32 0.92 0.52
N ALA A 47 22.26 1.60 0.99
CA ALA A 47 21.27 1.05 1.90
C ALA A 47 19.85 1.35 1.42
N ILE A 48 18.89 0.52 1.81
CA ILE A 48 17.47 0.76 1.63
C ILE A 48 16.89 1.18 2.98
N ALA A 49 16.00 2.16 3.01
CA ALA A 49 15.26 2.54 4.21
C ALA A 49 13.76 2.49 3.95
N HIS A 50 13.00 1.98 4.91
CA HIS A 50 11.53 1.92 4.82
C HIS A 50 10.87 2.18 6.18
N ASP A 51 9.65 2.68 6.17
CA ASP A 51 8.93 3.07 7.38
C ASP A 51 8.77 1.90 8.36
N TYR A 52 8.14 0.81 7.93
CA TYR A 52 7.96 -0.44 8.69
C TYR A 52 7.59 -1.61 7.76
N LEU A 53 8.03 -2.82 8.13
CA LEU A 53 7.75 -4.07 7.41
C LEU A 53 6.90 -4.99 8.29
N THR A 54 5.59 -4.67 8.43
CA THR A 54 4.65 -5.36 9.32
C THR A 54 3.37 -5.82 8.61
N GLN A 55 3.29 -5.62 7.29
CA GLN A 55 2.13 -5.95 6.47
C GLN A 55 2.56 -6.31 5.04
N ARG A 56 1.63 -6.87 4.26
CA ARG A 56 1.79 -7.10 2.82
C ARG A 56 1.01 -6.03 2.06
N GLY A 57 1.69 -4.96 1.69
CA GLY A 57 1.08 -3.82 0.99
C GLY A 57 1.86 -3.41 -0.26
N GLY A 58 1.33 -2.40 -0.97
CA GLY A 58 1.96 -1.89 -2.20
C GLY A 58 3.33 -1.26 -1.95
N ALA A 59 3.51 -0.58 -0.80
CA ALA A 59 4.80 0.01 -0.46
C ALA A 59 5.85 -1.06 -0.15
N GLU A 60 5.48 -2.11 0.57
CA GLU A 60 6.35 -3.23 0.89
C GLU A 60 6.73 -4.04 -0.38
N ARG A 61 5.84 -4.12 -1.38
CA ARG A 61 6.18 -4.68 -2.71
C ARG A 61 7.25 -3.84 -3.43
N VAL A 62 7.16 -2.51 -3.33
CA VAL A 62 8.21 -1.63 -3.87
C VAL A 62 9.54 -1.87 -3.16
N VAL A 63 9.55 -2.08 -1.84
CA VAL A 63 10.79 -2.42 -1.10
C VAL A 63 11.37 -3.75 -1.58
N LEU A 64 10.54 -4.74 -1.92
CA LEU A 64 11.03 -5.99 -2.54
C LEU A 64 11.70 -5.73 -3.90
N ALA A 65 11.10 -4.89 -4.74
CA ALA A 65 11.70 -4.53 -6.02
C ALA A 65 13.02 -3.75 -5.83
N LEU A 66 13.09 -2.86 -4.84
CA LEU A 66 14.32 -2.18 -4.44
C LEU A 66 15.39 -3.17 -3.95
N HIS A 67 15.00 -4.17 -3.17
CA HIS A 67 15.93 -5.22 -2.72
C HIS A 67 16.43 -6.08 -3.89
N ARG A 68 15.60 -6.36 -4.90
CA ARG A 68 16.04 -7.03 -6.13
C ARG A 68 16.95 -6.14 -6.97
N ALA A 69 16.72 -4.83 -6.99
CA ALA A 69 17.62 -3.88 -7.65
C ALA A 69 19.00 -3.82 -6.96
N PHE A 70 19.03 -3.96 -5.63
CA PHE A 70 20.23 -3.83 -4.79
C PHE A 70 20.28 -4.94 -3.74
N PRO A 71 20.57 -6.20 -4.11
CA PRO A 71 20.43 -7.37 -3.22
C PRO A 71 21.39 -7.33 -2.01
N GLU A 72 22.55 -6.70 -2.15
CA GLU A 72 23.54 -6.56 -1.07
C GLU A 72 23.22 -5.41 -0.09
N ALA A 73 22.23 -4.57 -0.40
CA ALA A 73 21.90 -3.42 0.42
C ALA A 73 21.12 -3.83 1.68
N PRO A 74 21.60 -3.48 2.89
CA PRO A 74 20.83 -3.68 4.11
C PRO A 74 19.58 -2.81 4.11
N ILE A 75 18.48 -3.34 4.68
CA ILE A 75 17.20 -2.65 4.80
C ILE A 75 17.04 -2.12 6.23
N TYR A 76 16.94 -0.80 6.38
CA TYR A 76 16.71 -0.13 7.66
C TYR A 76 15.23 0.17 7.83
N THR A 77 14.63 -0.23 8.94
CA THR A 77 13.19 -0.02 9.21
C THR A 77 12.91 0.17 10.70
N THR A 78 11.78 0.82 11.02
CA THR A 78 11.42 1.01 12.44
C THR A 78 10.91 -0.27 13.09
N LEU A 79 10.02 -1.00 12.40
CA LEU A 79 9.39 -2.23 12.88
C LEU A 79 9.45 -3.31 11.81
N TYR A 80 9.71 -4.54 12.22
CA TYR A 80 9.72 -5.72 11.36
C TYR A 80 8.98 -6.88 12.01
N THR A 81 8.04 -7.48 11.28
CA THR A 81 7.28 -8.67 11.68
C THR A 81 7.31 -9.66 10.52
N PRO A 82 8.18 -10.69 10.56
CA PRO A 82 8.35 -11.65 9.46
C PRO A 82 7.03 -12.27 9.00
N GLU A 83 6.21 -12.72 9.95
CA GLU A 83 4.93 -13.38 9.65
C GLU A 83 3.87 -12.43 9.07
N GLY A 84 4.06 -11.13 9.27
CA GLY A 84 3.14 -10.08 8.83
C GLY A 84 3.45 -9.53 7.45
N THR A 85 4.66 -9.75 6.93
CA THR A 85 5.14 -9.20 5.64
C THR A 85 5.42 -10.29 4.61
N PHE A 86 6.08 -9.95 3.51
CA PHE A 86 6.42 -10.89 2.46
C PHE A 86 7.56 -11.81 2.90
N PRO A 87 7.47 -13.14 2.65
CA PRO A 87 8.47 -14.11 3.09
C PRO A 87 9.84 -13.89 2.44
N GLU A 88 9.91 -13.25 1.26
CA GLU A 88 11.15 -12.94 0.57
C GLU A 88 12.10 -12.07 1.40
N PHE A 89 11.58 -11.29 2.35
CA PHE A 89 12.40 -10.51 3.28
C PHE A 89 13.18 -11.36 4.30
N GLU A 90 12.90 -12.65 4.44
CA GLU A 90 13.67 -13.56 5.31
C GLU A 90 15.13 -13.69 4.85
N ASN A 91 15.40 -13.49 3.56
CA ASN A 91 16.73 -13.54 2.98
C ASN A 91 17.46 -12.17 2.99
N ALA A 92 16.78 -11.10 3.41
CA ALA A 92 17.35 -9.76 3.44
C ALA A 92 18.02 -9.45 4.79
N THR A 93 19.09 -8.66 4.75
CA THR A 93 19.70 -8.09 5.96
C THR A 93 18.84 -6.94 6.46
N ILE A 94 18.03 -7.17 7.52
CA ILE A 94 17.12 -6.18 8.07
C ILE A 94 17.65 -5.63 9.40
N ILE A 95 17.79 -4.32 9.47
CA ILE A 95 18.24 -3.58 10.66
C ILE A 95 17.07 -2.77 11.19
N THR A 96 16.68 -3.03 12.44
CA THR A 96 15.50 -2.42 13.04
C THR A 96 15.83 -1.42 14.15
N SER A 97 14.91 -0.51 14.42
CA SER A 97 15.00 0.38 15.58
C SER A 97 14.81 -0.42 16.90
N PRO A 98 15.26 0.12 18.05
CA PRO A 98 15.00 -0.48 19.37
C PRO A 98 13.51 -0.66 19.67
N LEU A 99 12.62 0.12 19.02
CA LEU A 99 11.17 0.02 19.17
C LEU A 99 10.64 -1.36 18.73
N ASN A 100 11.35 -2.04 17.84
CA ASN A 100 11.02 -3.38 17.36
C ASN A 100 11.05 -4.45 18.48
N ARG A 101 11.73 -4.20 19.60
CA ARG A 101 11.75 -5.09 20.76
C ARG A 101 10.42 -5.13 21.52
N VAL A 102 9.55 -4.12 21.31
CA VAL A 102 8.24 -4.03 21.97
C VAL A 102 7.20 -4.77 21.13
N GLY A 103 6.89 -6.02 21.48
CA GLY A 103 5.97 -6.89 20.70
C GLY A 103 4.57 -6.29 20.47
N LEU A 104 4.06 -5.51 21.44
CA LEU A 104 2.78 -4.81 21.31
C LEU A 104 2.78 -3.81 20.13
N LEU A 105 3.90 -3.07 19.95
CA LEU A 105 4.02 -2.07 18.87
C LEU A 105 4.20 -2.73 17.51
N ARG A 106 4.85 -3.90 17.45
CA ARG A 106 4.91 -4.70 16.21
C ARG A 106 3.53 -5.17 15.76
N ARG A 107 2.73 -5.67 16.72
CA ARG A 107 1.38 -6.18 16.42
C ARG A 107 0.38 -5.08 16.10
N TYR A 108 0.53 -3.91 16.72
CA TYR A 108 -0.37 -2.76 16.57
C TYR A 108 0.42 -1.51 16.16
N HIS A 109 1.09 -1.56 15.00
CA HIS A 109 1.96 -0.48 14.52
C HIS A 109 1.29 0.91 14.52
N ARG A 110 -0.04 0.97 14.41
CA ARG A 110 -0.79 2.24 14.52
C ARG A 110 -0.69 2.90 15.90
N LEU A 111 -0.44 2.14 16.97
CA LEU A 111 -0.18 2.67 18.30
C LEU A 111 1.19 3.33 18.40
N ALA A 112 2.13 2.93 17.53
CA ALA A 112 3.46 3.51 17.46
C ALA A 112 3.50 4.86 16.71
N LEU A 113 2.45 5.21 15.94
CA LEU A 113 2.44 6.42 15.10
C LEU A 113 2.90 7.70 15.80
N PRO A 114 2.49 8.02 17.05
CA PRO A 114 2.97 9.22 17.74
C PRO A 114 4.47 9.18 18.11
N LEU A 115 5.05 7.97 18.24
CA LEU A 115 6.45 7.75 18.63
C LEU A 115 7.37 7.61 17.41
N LEU A 116 6.82 7.37 16.23
CA LEU A 116 7.61 7.12 15.01
C LEU A 116 8.51 8.29 14.62
N PRO A 117 8.12 9.58 14.76
CA PRO A 117 9.03 10.71 14.47
C PRO A 117 10.29 10.69 15.32
N LEU A 118 10.15 10.41 16.63
CA LEU A 118 11.29 10.30 17.54
C LEU A 118 12.18 9.12 17.16
N THR A 119 11.56 7.97 16.92
CA THR A 119 12.27 6.74 16.52
C THR A 119 12.98 6.92 15.18
N ALA A 120 12.32 7.53 14.20
CA ALA A 120 12.88 7.86 12.91
C ALA A 120 14.10 8.79 13.06
N SER A 121 13.99 9.81 13.92
CA SER A 121 15.09 10.74 14.20
C SER A 121 16.28 10.10 14.94
N CYS A 122 16.12 8.88 15.49
CA CYS A 122 17.19 8.17 16.18
C CYS A 122 17.83 7.06 15.34
N LEU A 123 17.14 6.54 14.33
CA LEU A 123 17.63 5.45 13.49
C LEU A 123 18.71 5.98 12.54
N LYS A 124 19.95 5.51 12.74
CA LYS A 124 21.10 5.88 11.90
C LYS A 124 21.23 4.90 10.73
N VAL A 125 21.41 5.46 9.54
CA VAL A 125 21.68 4.74 8.29
C VAL A 125 23.06 5.13 7.77
N PRO A 126 24.12 4.38 8.14
CA PRO A 126 25.51 4.71 7.81
C PRO A 126 25.85 4.20 6.40
N ALA A 127 25.27 4.78 5.34
CA ALA A 127 25.53 4.42 3.96
C ALA A 127 25.98 5.65 3.17
N HIS A 128 26.76 5.45 2.09
CA HIS A 128 27.13 6.53 1.19
C HIS A 128 25.92 7.04 0.42
N VAL A 129 25.03 6.14 -0.01
CA VAL A 129 23.74 6.44 -0.64
C VAL A 129 22.63 5.61 0.00
N ALA A 130 21.48 6.20 0.20
CA ALA A 130 20.29 5.48 0.66
C ALA A 130 19.11 5.68 -0.29
N VAL A 131 18.44 4.58 -0.67
CA VAL A 131 17.13 4.64 -1.32
C VAL A 131 16.06 4.51 -0.26
N VAL A 132 15.27 5.57 -0.10
CA VAL A 132 14.30 5.71 0.99
C VAL A 132 12.89 5.54 0.46
N SER A 133 12.25 4.41 0.70
CA SER A 133 10.83 4.16 0.42
C SER A 133 9.99 4.68 1.60
N THR A 134 9.19 5.72 1.40
CA THR A 134 8.48 6.34 2.53
C THR A 134 6.99 6.57 2.28
N THR A 135 6.20 6.31 3.33
CA THR A 135 4.79 6.70 3.47
C THR A 135 4.62 7.81 4.52
N GLY A 136 5.75 8.36 5.02
CA GLY A 136 5.74 9.51 5.92
C GLY A 136 6.82 9.60 7.00
N TRP A 137 7.67 8.57 7.23
CA TRP A 137 8.62 8.59 8.35
C TRP A 137 10.06 8.34 7.96
N ALA A 138 10.33 7.40 7.04
CA ALA A 138 11.67 6.94 6.73
C ALA A 138 12.57 8.05 6.18
N HIS A 139 12.01 9.06 5.51
CA HIS A 139 12.78 10.21 5.04
C HIS A 139 13.43 11.02 6.19
N GLY A 140 12.93 10.85 7.41
CA GLY A 140 13.44 11.49 8.62
C GLY A 140 14.50 10.68 9.37
N PHE A 141 14.95 9.50 8.89
CA PHE A 141 16.08 8.79 9.50
C PHE A 141 17.36 9.61 9.42
N LYS A 142 18.36 9.24 10.23
CA LYS A 142 19.67 9.90 10.23
C LYS A 142 20.58 9.25 9.19
N PHE A 143 20.60 9.81 8.00
CA PHE A 143 21.51 9.38 6.94
C PHE A 143 22.88 10.07 7.09
N THR A 144 23.96 9.35 6.80
CA THR A 144 25.33 9.91 6.78
C THR A 144 25.73 10.39 5.39
N GLY A 145 25.17 9.81 4.34
CA GLY A 145 25.38 10.19 2.94
C GLY A 145 24.11 10.71 2.28
N GLU A 146 24.13 10.69 0.95
CA GLU A 146 23.02 11.15 0.13
C GLU A 146 21.82 10.22 0.19
N LYS A 147 20.63 10.74 -0.11
CA LYS A 147 19.41 9.93 -0.14
C LYS A 147 18.51 10.28 -1.32
N LEU A 148 18.08 9.25 -2.03
CA LEU A 148 16.98 9.29 -2.99
C LEU A 148 15.69 8.91 -2.26
N VAL A 149 14.71 9.79 -2.19
CA VAL A 149 13.46 9.55 -1.48
C VAL A 149 12.38 9.16 -2.48
N TYR A 150 12.03 7.89 -2.53
CA TYR A 150 10.86 7.36 -3.24
C TYR A 150 9.62 7.55 -2.36
N CYS A 151 8.82 8.55 -2.67
CA CYS A 151 7.69 8.96 -1.86
C CYS A 151 6.38 8.31 -2.35
N HIS A 152 5.82 7.39 -1.56
CA HIS A 152 4.50 6.82 -1.85
C HIS A 152 3.37 7.81 -1.58
N SER A 153 3.53 8.64 -0.58
CA SER A 153 2.68 9.79 -0.26
C SER A 153 3.32 10.56 0.90
N PRO A 154 3.29 11.90 0.92
CA PRO A 154 3.38 12.65 2.16
C PRO A 154 2.41 12.08 3.20
N ALA A 155 2.79 12.07 4.48
CA ALA A 155 2.09 11.37 5.55
C ALA A 155 0.56 11.57 5.51
N ARG A 156 -0.20 10.59 4.99
CA ARG A 156 -1.66 10.70 4.79
C ARG A 156 -2.41 11.01 6.07
N TRP A 157 -2.02 10.38 7.17
CA TRP A 157 -2.65 10.58 8.49
C TRP A 157 -2.42 12.01 9.01
N LEU A 158 -1.45 12.74 8.46
CA LEU A 158 -1.13 14.12 8.80
C LEU A 158 -1.79 15.12 7.82
N TYR A 159 -1.69 14.88 6.50
CA TYR A 159 -2.14 15.81 5.46
C TYR A 159 -3.53 15.48 4.88
N LEU A 160 -4.00 14.23 5.00
CA LEU A 160 -5.29 13.75 4.51
C LEU A 160 -6.11 13.10 5.65
N ARG A 161 -6.07 13.71 6.82
CA ARG A 161 -6.66 13.16 8.05
C ARG A 161 -8.12 12.79 7.90
N ASP A 162 -8.92 13.65 7.26
CA ASP A 162 -10.36 13.46 7.10
C ASP A 162 -10.68 12.21 6.29
N GLN A 163 -9.89 11.93 5.27
CA GLN A 163 -10.02 10.72 4.45
C GLN A 163 -9.48 9.47 5.18
N TYR A 164 -8.44 9.64 6.02
CA TYR A 164 -7.75 8.51 6.66
C TYR A 164 -8.46 8.01 7.93
N LEU A 165 -9.00 8.90 8.77
CA LEU A 165 -9.59 8.54 10.06
C LEU A 165 -11.08 8.19 9.97
N GLY A 166 -11.80 8.65 8.94
CA GLY A 166 -13.25 8.57 8.84
C GLY A 166 -13.97 9.45 9.88
N ASP A 167 -15.26 9.73 9.63
CA ASP A 167 -16.01 10.69 10.46
C ASP A 167 -16.22 10.22 11.91
N GLU A 168 -16.38 8.93 12.16
CA GLU A 168 -16.61 8.38 13.50
C GLU A 168 -15.46 8.59 14.49
N LYS A 169 -14.23 8.73 14.01
CA LYS A 169 -13.02 8.86 14.83
C LYS A 169 -12.55 10.31 15.01
N LYS A 170 -13.15 11.26 14.32
CA LYS A 170 -12.79 12.69 14.42
C LYS A 170 -12.90 13.24 15.85
N ASN A 171 -13.87 12.76 16.61
CA ASN A 171 -14.17 13.21 17.99
C ASN A 171 -13.68 12.22 19.06
N SER A 172 -12.88 11.22 18.69
CA SER A 172 -12.28 10.32 19.68
C SER A 172 -11.16 11.02 20.46
N VAL A 173 -10.87 10.55 21.68
CA VAL A 173 -9.76 11.06 22.50
C VAL A 173 -8.43 11.02 21.74
N ILE A 174 -8.24 9.99 20.90
CA ILE A 174 -7.07 9.85 20.02
C ILE A 174 -7.08 10.93 18.94
N GLY A 175 -8.23 11.23 18.34
CA GLY A 175 -8.38 12.29 17.32
C GLY A 175 -8.08 13.68 17.87
N VAL A 176 -8.52 13.97 19.10
CA VAL A 176 -8.23 15.24 19.79
C VAL A 176 -6.74 15.32 20.15
N GLY A 177 -6.16 14.25 20.70
CA GLY A 177 -4.73 14.21 21.02
C GLY A 177 -3.83 14.42 19.80
N LEU A 178 -4.18 13.82 18.66
CA LEU A 178 -3.45 14.02 17.39
C LEU A 178 -3.56 15.47 16.90
N ARG A 179 -4.67 16.17 17.12
CA ARG A 179 -4.81 17.59 16.74
C ARG A 179 -3.86 18.50 17.51
N VAL A 180 -3.62 18.21 18.78
CA VAL A 180 -2.69 19.01 19.63
C VAL A 180 -1.26 18.90 19.17
N ILE A 181 -0.81 17.70 18.76
CA ILE A 181 0.56 17.46 18.32
C ILE A 181 0.78 17.68 16.81
N ASP A 182 -0.30 17.92 16.04
CA ASP A 182 -0.25 18.10 14.59
C ASP A 182 0.76 19.15 14.10
N PRO A 183 0.81 20.38 14.67
CA PRO A 183 1.76 21.39 14.21
C PRO A 183 3.23 20.94 14.39
N LEU A 184 3.53 20.25 15.49
CA LEU A 184 4.86 19.72 15.77
C LEU A 184 5.23 18.61 14.78
N LEU A 185 4.29 17.72 14.48
CA LEU A 185 4.50 16.64 13.53
C LEU A 185 4.67 17.15 12.09
N ARG A 186 3.90 18.17 11.68
CA ARG A 186 4.09 18.86 10.38
C ARG A 186 5.43 19.55 10.29
N PHE A 187 5.82 20.26 11.33
CA PHE A 187 7.12 20.91 11.39
C PHE A 187 8.27 19.89 11.26
N TRP A 188 8.18 18.78 11.99
CA TRP A 188 9.15 17.69 11.90
C TRP A 188 9.22 17.09 10.49
N ASP A 189 8.06 16.77 9.89
CA ASP A 189 7.95 16.14 8.58
C ASP A 189 8.50 17.06 7.47
N GLN A 190 8.11 18.33 7.47
CA GLN A 190 8.61 19.32 6.52
C GLN A 190 10.12 19.54 6.67
N ARG A 191 10.65 19.58 7.93
CA ARG A 191 12.07 19.68 8.17
C ARG A 191 12.82 18.42 7.69
N ALA A 192 12.26 17.25 7.85
CA ALA A 192 12.82 16.00 7.32
C ALA A 192 12.84 16.01 5.78
N ALA A 193 11.76 16.48 5.15
CA ALA A 193 11.66 16.63 3.70
C ALA A 193 12.67 17.66 3.15
N ALA A 194 12.91 18.76 3.86
CA ALA A 194 13.87 19.80 3.45
C ALA A 194 15.33 19.32 3.45
N ARG A 195 15.64 18.18 4.13
CA ARG A 195 17.00 17.62 4.20
C ARG A 195 17.38 16.76 2.99
N SER A 196 16.53 16.63 1.99
CA SER A 196 16.85 15.93 0.74
C SER A 196 16.32 16.73 -0.43
N GLU A 197 17.14 16.92 -1.43
CA GLU A 197 16.75 17.53 -2.70
C GLU A 197 16.20 16.48 -3.67
N HIS A 198 16.60 15.22 -3.51
CA HIS A 198 16.29 14.11 -4.42
C HIS A 198 15.05 13.35 -3.97
N TYR A 199 13.90 13.79 -4.43
CA TYR A 199 12.60 13.12 -4.27
C TYR A 199 12.11 12.58 -5.61
N VAL A 200 11.39 11.46 -5.55
CA VAL A 200 10.70 10.84 -6.67
C VAL A 200 9.28 10.51 -6.24
N ALA A 201 8.30 10.87 -7.06
CA ALA A 201 6.91 10.52 -6.85
C ALA A 201 6.58 9.16 -7.51
N ASN A 202 5.62 8.44 -6.95
CA ASN A 202 5.13 7.19 -7.54
C ASN A 202 3.99 7.39 -8.54
N SER A 203 3.46 8.61 -8.69
CA SER A 203 2.33 8.94 -9.56
C SER A 203 2.21 10.46 -9.73
N THR A 204 1.45 10.90 -10.73
CA THR A 204 1.12 12.31 -10.93
C THR A 204 0.39 12.89 -9.70
N ALA A 205 -0.55 12.16 -9.12
CA ALA A 205 -1.28 12.59 -7.93
C ALA A 205 -0.35 12.81 -6.71
N ILE A 206 0.71 12.01 -6.59
CA ILE A 206 1.71 12.17 -5.53
C ILE A 206 2.71 13.27 -5.86
N GLN A 207 3.10 13.44 -7.12
CA GLN A 207 3.91 14.58 -7.57
C GLN A 207 3.26 15.90 -7.19
N GLU A 208 1.97 16.08 -7.53
CA GLU A 208 1.21 17.27 -7.16
C GLU A 208 1.11 17.46 -5.64
N ARG A 209 0.95 16.35 -4.90
CA ARG A 209 0.89 16.41 -3.43
C ARG A 209 2.24 16.79 -2.82
N ILE A 210 3.34 16.27 -3.33
CA ILE A 210 4.71 16.65 -2.93
C ILE A 210 4.93 18.14 -3.19
N SER A 211 4.56 18.62 -4.38
CA SER A 211 4.65 20.04 -4.71
C SER A 211 3.85 20.90 -3.74
N ARG A 212 2.61 20.53 -3.45
CA ARG A 212 1.72 21.27 -2.52
C ARG A 212 2.23 21.25 -1.07
N VAL A 213 2.74 20.10 -0.59
CA VAL A 213 3.10 19.90 0.83
C VAL A 213 4.54 20.32 1.11
N TYR A 214 5.48 20.00 0.21
CA TYR A 214 6.91 20.22 0.41
C TYR A 214 7.50 21.30 -0.49
N GLY A 215 6.73 21.85 -1.44
CA GLY A 215 7.20 22.86 -2.39
C GLY A 215 8.26 22.35 -3.36
N LYS A 216 8.26 21.03 -3.65
CA LYS A 216 9.24 20.38 -4.52
C LYS A 216 8.62 19.97 -5.84
N ASP A 217 9.30 20.27 -6.94
CA ASP A 217 9.04 19.66 -8.24
C ASP A 217 9.93 18.42 -8.39
N VAL A 218 9.33 17.27 -8.68
CA VAL A 218 10.00 15.97 -8.60
C VAL A 218 9.65 15.10 -9.80
N PRO A 219 10.57 14.24 -10.29
CA PRO A 219 10.24 13.27 -11.33
C PRO A 219 9.31 12.17 -10.81
N ILE A 220 8.70 11.44 -11.75
CA ILE A 220 7.84 10.30 -11.47
C ILE A 220 8.58 9.03 -11.91
N ILE A 221 8.67 8.04 -11.01
CA ILE A 221 9.00 6.66 -11.31
C ILE A 221 7.83 5.81 -10.86
N PHE A 222 7.11 5.22 -11.82
CA PHE A 222 5.94 4.41 -11.50
C PHE A 222 6.34 3.13 -10.75
N PRO A 223 5.60 2.74 -9.69
CA PRO A 223 5.90 1.51 -8.97
C PRO A 223 5.63 0.29 -9.83
N PRO A 224 6.36 -0.82 -9.60
CA PRO A 224 6.17 -2.04 -10.35
C PRO A 224 4.86 -2.71 -9.98
N TYR A 225 4.22 -3.38 -10.93
CA TYR A 225 3.18 -4.33 -10.64
C TYR A 225 3.76 -5.75 -10.53
N SER A 226 3.23 -6.53 -9.61
CA SER A 226 3.73 -7.89 -9.33
C SER A 226 2.90 -9.00 -9.99
N GLY A 227 1.98 -8.65 -10.87
CA GLY A 227 0.93 -9.55 -11.36
C GLY A 227 1.33 -10.55 -12.44
N GLY A 228 2.60 -10.64 -12.83
CA GLY A 228 3.06 -11.54 -13.89
C GLY A 228 3.77 -12.81 -13.42
N ALA A 229 4.12 -12.91 -12.15
CA ALA A 229 4.98 -13.98 -11.66
C ALA A 229 4.27 -15.33 -11.50
N THR A 230 2.98 -15.35 -11.20
CA THR A 230 2.24 -16.60 -10.99
C THR A 230 1.59 -17.06 -12.29
N ARG A 231 2.21 -18.05 -12.95
CA ARG A 231 1.63 -18.74 -14.12
C ARG A 231 0.62 -19.82 -13.72
N VAL A 232 0.58 -20.19 -12.46
CA VAL A 232 -0.31 -21.20 -11.90
C VAL A 232 -1.62 -20.53 -11.54
N GLU A 233 -2.73 -21.15 -11.93
CA GLU A 233 -4.08 -20.72 -11.59
C GLU A 233 -4.73 -21.77 -10.71
N GLU A 234 -5.34 -21.31 -9.65
CA GLU A 234 -6.25 -22.14 -8.85
C GLU A 234 -7.64 -21.52 -8.86
N PRO A 235 -8.71 -22.31 -9.11
CA PRO A 235 -10.07 -21.82 -8.97
C PRO A 235 -10.31 -21.27 -7.56
N VAL A 236 -11.09 -20.21 -7.46
CA VAL A 236 -11.44 -19.65 -6.15
C VAL A 236 -12.27 -20.67 -5.38
N ALA A 237 -11.74 -21.15 -4.26
CA ALA A 237 -12.34 -22.21 -3.47
C ALA A 237 -13.77 -21.86 -3.04
N GLY A 238 -14.73 -22.79 -3.26
CA GLY A 238 -16.14 -22.61 -2.94
C GLY A 238 -16.93 -21.67 -3.83
N LEU A 239 -16.30 -21.12 -4.92
CA LEU A 239 -16.96 -20.20 -5.86
C LEU A 239 -16.87 -20.68 -7.32
N GLN A 240 -16.55 -21.95 -7.55
CA GLN A 240 -16.37 -22.49 -8.90
C GLN A 240 -17.62 -22.26 -9.78
N GLU A 241 -18.81 -22.52 -9.27
CA GLU A 241 -20.06 -22.29 -10.00
C GLU A 241 -20.33 -20.79 -10.27
N PHE A 242 -19.94 -19.94 -9.33
CA PHE A 242 -20.11 -18.48 -9.47
C PHE A 242 -19.19 -17.90 -10.54
N THR A 243 -17.95 -18.41 -10.63
CA THR A 243 -16.88 -17.88 -11.49
C THR A 243 -16.74 -18.62 -12.83
N ALA A 244 -17.29 -19.83 -12.96
CA ALA A 244 -17.07 -20.71 -14.12
C ALA A 244 -17.44 -20.10 -15.48
N ALA A 245 -18.52 -19.32 -15.53
CA ALA A 245 -18.96 -18.68 -16.78
C ALA A 245 -18.13 -17.46 -17.19
N GLY A 246 -17.25 -16.94 -16.31
CA GLY A 246 -16.49 -15.73 -16.56
C GLY A 246 -17.35 -14.47 -16.74
N ASP A 247 -18.58 -14.47 -16.21
CA ASP A 247 -19.62 -13.45 -16.40
C ASP A 247 -19.74 -12.48 -15.21
N TYR A 248 -18.67 -12.27 -14.46
CA TYR A 248 -18.65 -11.42 -13.26
C TYR A 248 -17.70 -10.24 -13.40
N PHE A 249 -18.06 -9.15 -12.75
CA PHE A 249 -17.14 -8.04 -12.47
C PHE A 249 -16.33 -8.35 -11.22
N LEU A 250 -15.08 -7.87 -11.16
CA LEU A 250 -14.18 -8.06 -10.04
C LEU A 250 -13.91 -6.72 -9.34
N LEU A 251 -13.89 -6.73 -8.00
CA LEU A 251 -13.43 -5.61 -7.19
C LEU A 251 -12.44 -6.13 -6.14
N VAL A 252 -11.20 -5.61 -6.17
CA VAL A 252 -10.15 -6.01 -5.21
C VAL A 252 -9.75 -4.78 -4.41
N SER A 253 -10.08 -4.77 -3.11
CA SER A 253 -9.86 -3.59 -2.27
C SER A 253 -9.93 -3.92 -0.77
N ARG A 254 -9.31 -3.06 0.06
CA ARG A 254 -9.63 -3.04 1.48
C ARG A 254 -11.05 -2.53 1.67
N LEU A 255 -11.84 -3.19 2.54
CA LEU A 255 -13.24 -2.83 2.77
C LEU A 255 -13.33 -1.67 3.78
N MET A 256 -13.11 -0.46 3.26
CA MET A 256 -13.15 0.81 4.00
C MET A 256 -14.23 1.70 3.38
N SER A 257 -14.82 2.61 4.15
CA SER A 257 -15.90 3.48 3.69
C SER A 257 -15.55 4.30 2.43
N TYR A 258 -14.34 4.84 2.37
CA TYR A 258 -13.87 5.67 1.23
C TYR A 258 -13.55 4.87 -0.04
N LYS A 259 -13.71 3.54 -0.01
CA LYS A 259 -13.47 2.68 -1.19
C LYS A 259 -14.70 2.49 -2.08
N ASN A 260 -15.85 3.03 -1.68
CA ASN A 260 -17.11 3.03 -2.44
C ASN A 260 -17.57 1.64 -2.89
N VAL A 261 -17.22 0.61 -2.08
CA VAL A 261 -17.59 -0.78 -2.38
C VAL A 261 -19.11 -0.96 -2.32
N ASP A 262 -19.77 -0.25 -1.44
CA ASP A 262 -21.23 -0.22 -1.32
C ASP A 262 -21.91 0.31 -2.60
N GLU A 263 -21.33 1.32 -3.26
CA GLU A 263 -21.84 1.84 -4.53
C GLU A 263 -21.72 0.81 -5.66
N ALA A 264 -20.60 0.07 -5.71
CA ALA A 264 -20.43 -1.03 -6.66
C ALA A 264 -21.44 -2.16 -6.43
N ILE A 265 -21.72 -2.53 -5.17
CA ILE A 265 -22.73 -3.54 -4.83
C ILE A 265 -24.12 -3.09 -5.29
N LYS A 266 -24.52 -1.85 -4.97
CA LYS A 266 -25.82 -1.26 -5.39
C LYS A 266 -25.97 -1.30 -6.92
N ALA A 267 -24.92 -0.89 -7.64
CA ALA A 267 -24.90 -0.87 -9.11
C ALA A 267 -25.07 -2.27 -9.70
N CYS A 268 -24.29 -3.25 -9.22
CA CYS A 268 -24.38 -4.62 -9.71
C CYS A 268 -25.71 -5.28 -9.37
N ASN A 269 -26.28 -5.02 -8.19
CA ASN A 269 -27.61 -5.51 -7.81
C ASN A 269 -28.69 -4.97 -8.78
N ARG A 270 -28.70 -3.67 -9.08
CA ARG A 270 -29.64 -3.04 -10.03
C ARG A 270 -29.44 -3.50 -11.47
N ALA A 271 -28.18 -3.70 -11.87
CA ALA A 271 -27.87 -4.21 -13.20
C ALA A 271 -28.11 -5.71 -13.37
N GLY A 272 -28.37 -6.46 -12.31
CA GLY A 272 -28.49 -7.93 -12.32
C GLY A 272 -27.18 -8.62 -12.73
N LYS A 273 -26.01 -8.00 -12.48
CA LYS A 273 -24.70 -8.52 -12.86
C LYS A 273 -23.96 -9.11 -11.66
N LYS A 274 -23.22 -10.19 -11.89
CA LYS A 274 -22.38 -10.80 -10.85
C LYS A 274 -21.21 -9.90 -10.46
N LEU A 275 -20.95 -9.81 -9.16
CA LEU A 275 -19.82 -9.07 -8.59
C LEU A 275 -19.06 -9.95 -7.58
N LEU A 276 -17.79 -10.20 -7.86
CA LEU A 276 -16.85 -10.81 -6.91
C LEU A 276 -16.03 -9.72 -6.25
N ILE A 277 -16.12 -9.63 -4.93
CA ILE A 277 -15.33 -8.69 -4.11
C ILE A 277 -14.31 -9.49 -3.32
N ILE A 278 -13.03 -9.15 -3.50
CA ILE A 278 -11.91 -9.76 -2.79
C ILE A 278 -11.30 -8.72 -1.88
N GLY A 279 -11.42 -8.93 -0.57
CA GLY A 279 -10.83 -8.00 0.39
C GLY A 279 -11.30 -8.22 1.82
N HIS A 280 -10.68 -7.44 2.71
CA HIS A 280 -11.01 -7.44 4.14
C HIS A 280 -11.06 -6.00 4.67
N GLY A 281 -11.78 -5.79 5.75
CA GLY A 281 -11.86 -4.47 6.38
C GLY A 281 -13.07 -4.33 7.29
N PRO A 282 -13.18 -3.21 8.02
CA PRO A 282 -14.24 -2.97 9.01
C PRO A 282 -15.65 -2.89 8.42
N GLU A 283 -15.78 -2.53 7.13
CA GLU A 283 -17.09 -2.40 6.47
C GLU A 283 -17.71 -3.76 6.05
N LYS A 284 -16.99 -4.90 6.24
CA LYS A 284 -17.41 -6.22 5.72
C LYS A 284 -18.84 -6.58 6.09
N ASP A 285 -19.20 -6.45 7.37
CA ASP A 285 -20.54 -6.86 7.86
C ASP A 285 -21.65 -5.98 7.28
N LYS A 286 -21.40 -4.69 7.10
CA LYS A 286 -22.31 -3.74 6.45
C LYS A 286 -22.48 -4.08 4.96
N LEU A 287 -21.40 -4.38 4.26
CA LEU A 287 -21.40 -4.74 2.84
C LEU A 287 -22.10 -6.10 2.60
N LEU A 288 -21.93 -7.07 3.48
CA LEU A 288 -22.65 -8.34 3.42
C LEU A 288 -24.16 -8.16 3.53
N LYS A 289 -24.64 -7.25 4.38
CA LYS A 289 -26.08 -6.93 4.50
C LYS A 289 -26.64 -6.26 3.24
N LEU A 290 -25.80 -5.56 2.48
CA LEU A 290 -26.16 -4.89 1.23
C LEU A 290 -26.13 -5.83 0.03
N SER A 291 -25.37 -6.94 0.15
CA SER A 291 -25.13 -7.89 -0.93
C SER A 291 -26.42 -8.64 -1.32
N GLY A 292 -26.71 -8.67 -2.63
CA GLY A 292 -27.74 -9.51 -3.23
C GLY A 292 -27.21 -10.91 -3.57
N PRO A 293 -28.07 -11.76 -4.17
CA PRO A 293 -27.69 -13.12 -4.56
C PRO A 293 -26.58 -13.16 -5.63
N ASN A 294 -26.39 -12.09 -6.35
CA ASN A 294 -25.38 -11.90 -7.41
C ASN A 294 -24.05 -11.34 -6.91
N VAL A 295 -23.88 -11.12 -5.61
CA VAL A 295 -22.64 -10.57 -5.02
C VAL A 295 -21.97 -11.58 -4.10
N ARG A 296 -20.66 -11.72 -4.19
CA ARG A 296 -19.83 -12.54 -3.28
C ARG A 296 -18.70 -11.70 -2.72
N ILE A 297 -18.50 -11.76 -1.39
CA ILE A 297 -17.41 -11.08 -0.67
C ILE A 297 -16.55 -12.12 0.02
N ILE A 298 -15.29 -12.21 -0.40
CA ILE A 298 -14.32 -13.17 0.14
C ILE A 298 -13.04 -12.51 0.58
N SER A 299 -12.24 -13.23 1.36
CA SER A 299 -10.92 -12.80 1.82
C SER A 299 -10.04 -14.00 2.13
N GLY A 300 -8.71 -13.79 2.22
CA GLY A 300 -7.77 -14.84 2.59
C GLY A 300 -7.53 -15.89 1.51
N ILE A 301 -7.65 -15.49 0.25
CA ILE A 301 -7.33 -16.34 -0.91
C ILE A 301 -5.82 -16.30 -1.21
N SER A 302 -5.32 -17.30 -1.92
CA SER A 302 -3.94 -17.34 -2.40
C SER A 302 -3.71 -16.40 -3.58
N ASP A 303 -2.43 -16.15 -3.91
CA ASP A 303 -2.07 -15.34 -5.09
C ASP A 303 -2.49 -16.04 -6.40
N GLU A 304 -2.49 -17.38 -6.43
CA GLU A 304 -2.96 -18.20 -7.55
C GLU A 304 -4.46 -18.06 -7.77
N GLN A 305 -5.24 -18.05 -6.69
CA GLN A 305 -6.69 -17.81 -6.71
C GLN A 305 -7.02 -16.39 -7.12
N LEU A 306 -6.25 -15.40 -6.64
CA LEU A 306 -6.39 -14.00 -7.06
C LEU A 306 -6.09 -13.83 -8.55
N CYS A 307 -5.03 -14.48 -9.05
CA CYS A 307 -4.70 -14.51 -10.47
C CYS A 307 -5.83 -15.10 -11.31
N SER A 308 -6.41 -16.22 -10.87
CA SER A 308 -7.59 -16.83 -11.51
C SER A 308 -8.77 -15.87 -11.53
N ALA A 309 -9.04 -15.17 -10.42
CA ALA A 309 -10.13 -14.19 -10.37
C ALA A 309 -9.95 -13.05 -11.37
N TYR A 310 -8.73 -12.52 -11.53
CA TYR A 310 -8.43 -11.51 -12.57
C TYR A 310 -8.60 -12.07 -13.99
N ARG A 311 -8.09 -13.28 -14.26
CA ARG A 311 -8.12 -13.86 -15.62
C ARG A 311 -9.52 -14.18 -16.13
N HIS A 312 -10.46 -14.49 -15.24
CA HIS A 312 -11.79 -14.93 -15.62
C HIS A 312 -12.88 -13.86 -15.44
N CYS A 313 -12.59 -12.69 -14.85
CA CYS A 313 -13.59 -11.63 -14.77
C CYS A 313 -13.85 -10.99 -16.14
N LEU A 314 -14.97 -10.29 -16.27
CA LEU A 314 -15.28 -9.42 -17.42
C LEU A 314 -14.39 -8.19 -17.42
N ALA A 315 -14.39 -7.47 -16.29
CA ALA A 315 -13.62 -6.27 -16.06
C ALA A 315 -13.40 -6.06 -14.55
N LEU A 316 -12.38 -5.25 -14.20
CA LEU A 316 -12.19 -4.76 -12.84
C LEU A 316 -13.03 -3.50 -12.61
N LEU A 317 -13.67 -3.39 -11.44
CA LEU A 317 -14.26 -2.15 -10.94
C LEU A 317 -13.27 -1.45 -10.00
N ALA A 318 -12.76 -0.30 -10.39
CA ALA A 318 -11.79 0.52 -9.66
C ALA A 318 -12.44 1.85 -9.26
N VAL A 319 -13.36 1.81 -8.29
CA VAL A 319 -14.30 2.91 -7.98
C VAL A 319 -13.84 3.79 -6.81
N SER A 320 -12.63 3.59 -6.29
CA SER A 320 -12.05 4.39 -5.21
C SER A 320 -11.07 5.43 -5.72
N HIS A 321 -10.79 6.44 -4.90
CA HIS A 321 -9.64 7.31 -5.13
C HIS A 321 -8.37 6.63 -4.62
N GLU A 322 -7.39 6.42 -5.50
CA GLU A 322 -6.09 5.82 -5.16
C GLU A 322 -4.95 6.79 -5.48
N ASP A 323 -3.85 6.65 -4.73
CA ASP A 323 -2.64 7.44 -5.02
C ASP A 323 -1.93 6.97 -6.28
N PHE A 324 -1.94 5.67 -6.57
CA PHE A 324 -1.45 5.08 -7.81
C PHE A 324 -2.43 4.07 -8.41
N GLY A 325 -2.85 3.06 -7.63
CA GLY A 325 -3.78 2.03 -8.08
C GLY A 325 -3.09 0.87 -8.79
N ILE A 326 -2.62 -0.11 -8.01
CA ILE A 326 -1.96 -1.31 -8.53
C ILE A 326 -2.98 -2.27 -9.17
N THR A 327 -4.19 -2.35 -8.64
CA THR A 327 -5.21 -3.32 -9.11
C THR A 327 -5.59 -3.18 -10.60
N PRO A 328 -5.66 -1.99 -11.21
CA PRO A 328 -5.77 -1.85 -12.67
C PRO A 328 -4.62 -2.50 -13.46
N LEU A 329 -3.40 -2.44 -12.93
CA LEU A 329 -2.24 -3.04 -13.58
C LEU A 329 -2.29 -4.57 -13.48
N GLU A 330 -2.75 -5.12 -12.34
CA GLU A 330 -2.96 -6.56 -12.14
C GLU A 330 -4.05 -7.10 -13.09
N ALA A 331 -5.16 -6.36 -13.24
CA ALA A 331 -6.21 -6.70 -14.21
C ALA A 331 -5.69 -6.63 -15.65
N GLY A 332 -4.99 -5.55 -16.00
CA GLY A 332 -4.42 -5.35 -17.34
C GLY A 332 -3.35 -6.37 -17.69
N ALA A 333 -2.52 -6.82 -16.76
CA ALA A 333 -1.58 -7.93 -16.95
C ALA A 333 -2.29 -9.24 -17.31
N SER A 334 -3.52 -9.42 -16.83
CA SER A 334 -4.41 -10.51 -17.21
C SER A 334 -5.19 -10.24 -18.53
N GLY A 335 -4.94 -9.10 -19.18
CA GLY A 335 -5.63 -8.66 -20.39
C GLY A 335 -7.07 -8.25 -20.15
N LYS A 336 -7.39 -7.79 -18.92
CA LYS A 336 -8.73 -7.36 -18.55
C LYS A 336 -8.84 -5.84 -18.46
N PRO A 337 -9.91 -5.26 -19.05
CA PRO A 337 -10.16 -3.84 -18.96
C PRO A 337 -10.67 -3.44 -17.58
N VAL A 338 -10.66 -2.13 -17.33
CA VAL A 338 -11.03 -1.55 -16.04
C VAL A 338 -12.13 -0.50 -16.21
N ILE A 339 -13.15 -0.52 -15.37
CA ILE A 339 -14.08 0.58 -15.17
C ILE A 339 -13.59 1.36 -13.96
N ALA A 340 -13.06 2.56 -14.16
CA ALA A 340 -12.36 3.32 -13.14
C ALA A 340 -13.01 4.67 -12.85
N TYR A 341 -12.97 5.10 -11.58
CA TYR A 341 -13.24 6.49 -11.22
C TYR A 341 -12.12 7.39 -11.75
N ARG A 342 -12.50 8.48 -12.48
CA ARG A 342 -11.56 9.43 -13.08
C ARG A 342 -10.87 10.30 -12.03
N ALA A 343 -10.00 9.70 -11.20
CA ALA A 343 -9.29 10.43 -10.16
C ALA A 343 -8.01 9.73 -9.72
N GLY A 344 -7.09 10.53 -9.18
CA GLY A 344 -5.86 10.06 -8.57
C GLY A 344 -4.97 9.31 -9.56
N GLY A 345 -4.27 8.28 -9.11
CA GLY A 345 -3.33 7.50 -9.91
C GLY A 345 -3.97 6.62 -10.99
N TYR A 346 -5.30 6.52 -11.03
CA TYR A 346 -5.97 5.88 -12.17
C TYR A 346 -5.79 6.67 -13.46
N LEU A 347 -5.54 7.97 -13.39
CA LEU A 347 -5.21 8.82 -14.54
C LEU A 347 -3.84 8.45 -15.15
N ASP A 348 -2.94 7.86 -14.36
CA ASP A 348 -1.64 7.38 -14.84
C ASP A 348 -1.71 5.95 -15.40
N THR A 349 -2.58 5.10 -14.81
CA THR A 349 -2.64 3.66 -15.09
C THR A 349 -3.66 3.28 -16.15
N ILE A 350 -4.68 4.13 -16.38
CA ILE A 350 -5.74 3.89 -17.35
C ILE A 350 -5.58 4.82 -18.55
N ARG A 351 -5.56 4.22 -19.73
CA ARG A 351 -5.74 4.90 -21.01
C ARG A 351 -7.12 4.57 -21.56
N GLU A 352 -8.00 5.56 -21.56
CA GLU A 352 -9.40 5.40 -21.99
C GLU A 352 -9.50 4.82 -23.42
N GLY A 353 -10.37 3.82 -23.59
CA GLY A 353 -10.55 3.12 -24.86
C GLY A 353 -9.46 2.08 -25.18
N LEU A 354 -8.37 2.00 -24.39
CA LEU A 354 -7.32 1.00 -24.58
C LEU A 354 -7.36 -0.10 -23.52
N ASN A 355 -7.25 0.28 -22.23
CA ASN A 355 -7.24 -0.67 -21.11
C ASN A 355 -8.33 -0.38 -20.08
N GLY A 356 -9.22 0.57 -20.34
CA GLY A 356 -10.35 0.86 -19.48
C GLY A 356 -11.21 2.01 -19.94
N MET A 357 -12.26 2.28 -19.20
CA MET A 357 -13.16 3.41 -19.34
C MET A 357 -13.34 4.11 -18.00
N PHE A 358 -13.65 5.40 -18.03
CA PHE A 358 -13.84 6.18 -16.83
C PHE A 358 -15.32 6.45 -16.51
N ILE A 359 -15.60 6.56 -15.21
CA ILE A 359 -16.78 7.18 -14.64
C ILE A 359 -16.36 8.47 -13.93
N GLU A 360 -17.16 9.53 -14.00
CA GLU A 360 -16.80 10.83 -13.45
C GLU A 360 -17.05 10.94 -11.94
N GLN A 361 -17.99 10.13 -11.41
CA GLN A 361 -18.28 10.05 -9.99
C GLN A 361 -18.49 8.57 -9.60
N PRO A 362 -17.99 8.12 -8.45
CA PRO A 362 -18.10 6.73 -8.02
C PRO A 362 -19.49 6.43 -7.38
N THR A 363 -20.55 6.91 -8.03
CA THR A 363 -21.94 6.66 -7.61
C THR A 363 -22.49 5.40 -8.25
N SER A 364 -23.44 4.77 -7.56
CA SER A 364 -24.07 3.55 -8.06
C SER A 364 -24.75 3.73 -9.41
N GLU A 365 -25.26 4.94 -9.72
CA GLU A 365 -25.89 5.26 -11.01
C GLU A 365 -24.89 5.25 -12.16
N GLN A 366 -23.73 5.90 -11.96
CA GLN A 366 -22.68 5.96 -13.00
C GLN A 366 -21.99 4.61 -13.18
N ILE A 367 -21.77 3.88 -12.09
CA ILE A 367 -21.22 2.51 -12.13
C ILE A 367 -22.18 1.59 -12.88
N GLU A 368 -23.49 1.65 -12.58
CA GLU A 368 -24.52 0.87 -13.27
C GLU A 368 -24.57 1.18 -14.76
N ALA A 369 -24.56 2.47 -15.11
CA ALA A 369 -24.56 2.89 -16.52
C ALA A 369 -23.32 2.36 -17.27
N ALA A 370 -22.14 2.41 -16.66
CA ALA A 370 -20.91 1.88 -17.23
C ALA A 370 -20.98 0.34 -17.39
N ILE A 371 -21.49 -0.38 -16.38
CA ILE A 371 -21.66 -1.83 -16.42
C ILE A 371 -22.66 -2.25 -17.53
N ARG A 372 -23.76 -1.52 -17.71
CA ARG A 372 -24.75 -1.80 -18.76
C ARG A 372 -24.21 -1.54 -20.18
N LYS A 373 -23.37 -0.53 -20.32
CA LYS A 373 -22.72 -0.17 -21.60
C LYS A 373 -21.53 -1.07 -21.93
N PHE A 374 -20.96 -1.74 -20.91
CA PHE A 374 -19.74 -2.52 -21.08
C PHE A 374 -19.94 -3.71 -22.02
N ASN A 375 -19.10 -3.79 -23.06
CA ASN A 375 -19.05 -4.90 -24.00
C ASN A 375 -17.62 -5.52 -23.93
N PRO A 376 -17.46 -6.77 -23.50
CA PRO A 376 -16.15 -7.40 -23.37
C PRO A 376 -15.43 -7.62 -24.72
N GLU A 377 -16.14 -7.66 -25.84
CA GLU A 377 -15.57 -7.90 -27.17
C GLU A 377 -14.87 -6.67 -27.76
N GLU A 378 -15.10 -5.49 -27.20
CA GLU A 378 -14.46 -4.24 -27.65
C GLU A 378 -13.00 -4.10 -27.14
N TRP A 379 -12.52 -5.02 -26.30
CA TRP A 379 -11.23 -4.90 -25.63
C TRP A 379 -10.20 -5.91 -26.15
N ASP A 380 -9.14 -5.40 -26.78
CA ASP A 380 -8.02 -6.22 -27.22
C ASP A 380 -7.12 -6.58 -26.04
N LYS A 381 -7.16 -7.85 -25.62
CA LYS A 381 -6.38 -8.38 -24.51
C LYS A 381 -4.87 -8.20 -24.70
N GLN A 382 -4.37 -8.32 -25.95
CA GLN A 382 -2.93 -8.18 -26.20
C GLN A 382 -2.50 -6.72 -26.15
N ALA A 383 -3.29 -5.81 -26.69
CA ALA A 383 -3.05 -4.36 -26.62
C ALA A 383 -3.04 -3.89 -25.15
N ILE A 384 -3.98 -4.39 -24.32
CA ILE A 384 -3.99 -4.12 -22.87
C ILE A 384 -2.67 -4.58 -22.22
N LYS A 385 -2.26 -5.84 -22.43
CA LYS A 385 -1.02 -6.39 -21.86
C LYS A 385 0.22 -5.59 -22.29
N ASN A 386 0.30 -5.23 -23.56
CA ASN A 386 1.41 -4.44 -24.10
C ASN A 386 1.47 -3.05 -23.44
N TYR A 387 0.32 -2.43 -23.19
CA TYR A 387 0.27 -1.15 -22.48
C TYR A 387 0.76 -1.27 -21.03
N ILE A 388 0.39 -2.34 -20.34
CA ILE A 388 0.76 -2.57 -18.94
C ILE A 388 2.26 -2.88 -18.78
N ALA A 389 2.92 -3.44 -19.78
CA ALA A 389 4.35 -3.73 -19.75
C ALA A 389 5.22 -2.49 -19.43
N ARG A 390 4.74 -1.28 -19.68
CA ARG A 390 5.39 -0.02 -19.28
C ARG A 390 5.51 0.18 -17.76
N PHE A 391 4.82 -0.61 -16.95
CA PHE A 391 4.88 -0.59 -15.49
C PHE A 391 5.58 -1.84 -14.95
N SER A 392 6.42 -2.50 -15.76
CA SER A 392 7.12 -3.71 -15.36
C SER A 392 8.14 -3.46 -14.25
N GLU A 393 8.49 -4.53 -13.54
CA GLU A 393 9.49 -4.46 -12.47
C GLU A 393 10.89 -4.17 -13.02
N GLU A 394 11.22 -4.71 -14.20
CA GLU A 394 12.50 -4.45 -14.87
C GLU A 394 12.67 -2.95 -15.13
N ARG A 395 11.65 -2.31 -15.71
CA ARG A 395 11.67 -0.87 -15.96
C ARG A 395 11.81 -0.06 -14.66
N PHE A 396 11.09 -0.42 -13.62
CA PHE A 396 11.22 0.23 -12.31
C PHE A 396 12.65 0.12 -11.76
N ILE A 397 13.24 -1.08 -11.85
CA ILE A 397 14.60 -1.32 -11.38
C ILE A 397 15.61 -0.48 -12.18
N ASP A 398 15.46 -0.40 -13.49
CA ASP A 398 16.35 0.39 -14.36
C ASP A 398 16.23 1.89 -14.05
N GLU A 399 15.02 2.43 -13.93
CA GLU A 399 14.77 3.83 -13.61
C GLU A 399 15.32 4.21 -12.20
N ILE A 400 15.18 3.33 -11.21
CA ILE A 400 15.73 3.53 -9.87
C ILE A 400 17.27 3.46 -9.87
N ARG A 401 17.88 2.52 -10.60
CA ARG A 401 19.33 2.43 -10.73
C ARG A 401 19.89 3.69 -11.39
N GLN A 402 19.28 4.14 -12.46
CA GLN A 402 19.67 5.38 -13.13
C GLN A 402 19.60 6.57 -12.17
N ALA A 403 18.51 6.73 -11.41
CA ALA A 403 18.39 7.82 -10.45
C ALA A 403 19.45 7.76 -9.33
N VAL A 404 19.84 6.56 -8.89
CA VAL A 404 20.94 6.37 -7.92
C VAL A 404 22.31 6.71 -8.54
N ASP A 405 22.55 6.32 -9.79
CA ASP A 405 23.81 6.61 -10.49
C ASP A 405 23.97 8.12 -10.73
N GLU A 406 22.93 8.81 -11.14
CA GLU A 406 22.91 10.28 -11.27
C GLU A 406 23.21 10.98 -9.94
N LEU A 407 22.64 10.49 -8.83
CA LEU A 407 22.90 11.00 -7.49
C LEU A 407 24.38 10.81 -7.09
N THR A 408 24.96 9.65 -7.36
CA THR A 408 26.36 9.35 -7.03
C THR A 408 27.34 10.15 -7.87
N ALA A 409 27.04 10.39 -9.15
CA ALA A 409 27.86 11.20 -10.05
C ALA A 409 27.89 12.67 -9.64
N SER A 410 26.77 13.24 -9.23
CA SER A 410 26.67 14.61 -8.76
C SER A 410 27.47 14.86 -7.47
N SER A 411 27.48 13.87 -6.57
CA SER A 411 28.24 13.94 -5.29
C SER A 411 29.76 13.89 -5.51
N SER A 412 30.23 13.21 -6.56
CA SER A 412 31.67 13.09 -6.88
C SER A 412 32.23 14.30 -7.62
N SER A 413 31.38 15.10 -8.28
CA SER A 413 31.79 16.31 -9.01
C SER A 413 31.82 17.57 -8.12
N GLY A 414 31.29 17.50 -6.90
CA GLY A 414 31.27 18.60 -5.93
C GLY A 414 32.31 18.51 -4.81
N ALA A 415 33.14 17.46 -4.79
CA ALA A 415 34.22 17.26 -3.82
C ALA A 415 35.56 17.58 -4.47
#